data_c4c5026584141d9724273156d4f989f6
#
_entry.id   c4c5026584141d9724273156d4f989f6
#
_cell.length_a   1.000
_cell.length_b   1.000
_cell.length_c   1.000
_cell.angle_alpha   90.00
_cell.angle_beta   90.00
_cell.angle_gamma   90.00
#
_symmetry.space_group_name_H-M   'P 1'
#
loop_
_entity.id
_entity.type
_entity.pdbx_description
1 polymer ?
#
loop_
_entity_poly.entity_id
_entity_poly.type
_entity_poly.pdbx_seq_one_letter_code
_entity_poly.pdbx_strand_id
1 'polypeptide(L)'
;MNIVEKILARASGKSSVAPDDVVFADVDKVMMHDVSGPGVLKVFDKLKKQGIAVDKLFDPTKVWVAEDHFVPSADKLSAENIVKLSNFTKNYGIEKHFKYGMGQYGICHTLSHEQAMVMPGDVY
;
A
#
# COMPACT_ATOMS: atom_id res chain seq x y z
N MET A 1 -24.99 -2.03 -14.38
CA MET A 1 -23.70 -1.78 -13.69
C MET A 1 -22.57 -1.82 -14.70
N ASN A 2 -21.73 -0.82 -14.71
CA ASN A 2 -20.45 -0.82 -15.42
C ASN A 2 -19.41 -1.69 -14.69
N ILE A 3 -18.19 -1.79 -15.22
CA ILE A 3 -17.15 -2.67 -14.64
C ILE A 3 -16.74 -2.24 -13.22
N VAL A 4 -16.64 -0.92 -12.95
CA VAL A 4 -16.26 -0.39 -11.65
C VAL A 4 -17.35 -0.69 -10.61
N GLU A 5 -18.61 -0.43 -10.96
CA GLU A 5 -19.75 -0.75 -10.11
C GLU A 5 -19.83 -2.24 -9.76
N LYS A 6 -19.53 -3.13 -10.72
CA LYS A 6 -19.49 -4.58 -10.49
C LYS A 6 -18.38 -4.97 -9.52
N ILE A 7 -17.19 -4.39 -9.66
CA ILE A 7 -16.05 -4.65 -8.78
C ILE A 7 -16.36 -4.16 -7.35
N LEU A 8 -16.85 -2.93 -7.21
CA LEU A 8 -17.21 -2.36 -5.91
C LEU A 8 -18.38 -3.09 -5.25
N ALA A 9 -19.41 -3.50 -6.02
CA ALA A 9 -20.49 -4.32 -5.50
C ALA A 9 -19.98 -5.63 -4.91
N ARG A 10 -19.12 -6.35 -5.67
CA ARG A 10 -18.47 -7.58 -5.18
C ARG A 10 -17.66 -7.32 -3.92
N ALA A 11 -16.78 -6.31 -3.93
CA ALA A 11 -15.87 -6.02 -2.82
C ALA A 11 -16.60 -5.51 -1.57
N SER A 12 -17.81 -4.97 -1.70
CA SER A 12 -18.63 -4.50 -0.57
C SER A 12 -19.72 -5.47 -0.14
N GLY A 13 -19.81 -6.65 -0.79
CA GLY A 13 -20.87 -7.63 -0.51
C GLY A 13 -22.28 -7.17 -0.89
N LYS A 14 -22.40 -6.14 -1.74
CA LYS A 14 -23.70 -5.61 -2.20
C LYS A 14 -24.09 -6.25 -3.53
N SER A 15 -25.39 -6.36 -3.78
CA SER A 15 -25.92 -6.85 -5.05
C SER A 15 -25.74 -5.84 -6.19
N SER A 16 -25.71 -4.55 -5.88
CA SER A 16 -25.48 -3.47 -6.82
C SER A 16 -24.91 -2.23 -6.13
N VAL A 17 -24.20 -1.42 -6.88
CA VAL A 17 -23.68 -0.11 -6.48
C VAL A 17 -23.93 0.86 -7.64
N ALA A 18 -24.25 2.10 -7.34
CA ALA A 18 -24.46 3.18 -8.30
C ALA A 18 -23.53 4.37 -8.03
N PRO A 19 -23.36 5.31 -8.96
CA PRO A 19 -22.68 6.56 -8.68
C PRO A 19 -23.27 7.24 -7.44
N ASP A 20 -22.44 7.91 -6.66
CA ASP A 20 -22.74 8.59 -5.39
C ASP A 20 -23.01 7.66 -4.19
N ASP A 21 -23.05 6.34 -4.38
CA ASP A 21 -23.09 5.41 -3.25
C ASP A 21 -21.78 5.43 -2.46
N VAL A 22 -21.90 5.44 -1.14
CA VAL A 22 -20.77 5.23 -0.22
C VAL A 22 -20.76 3.77 0.21
N VAL A 23 -19.63 3.09 -0.01
CA VAL A 23 -19.47 1.67 0.31
C VAL A 23 -18.20 1.42 1.11
N PHE A 24 -18.23 0.41 1.97
CA PHE A 24 -17.04 -0.20 2.55
C PHE A 24 -16.67 -1.41 1.70
N ALA A 25 -15.54 -1.32 1.02
CA ALA A 25 -15.06 -2.37 0.13
C ALA A 25 -13.85 -3.07 0.74
N ASP A 26 -13.82 -4.39 0.66
CA ASP A 26 -12.62 -5.16 0.98
C ASP A 26 -11.54 -4.88 -0.07
N VAL A 27 -10.32 -4.64 0.40
CA VAL A 27 -9.17 -4.32 -0.44
C VAL A 27 -8.37 -5.59 -0.70
N ASP A 28 -8.12 -5.90 -1.96
CA ASP A 28 -7.37 -7.08 -2.37
C ASP A 28 -5.87 -6.91 -2.19
N LYS A 29 -5.35 -5.71 -2.47
CA LYS A 29 -3.93 -5.36 -2.43
C LYS A 29 -3.72 -3.97 -1.85
N VAL A 30 -2.55 -3.72 -1.29
CA VAL A 30 -2.15 -2.38 -0.81
C VAL A 30 -0.75 -2.07 -1.33
N MET A 31 -0.64 -0.96 -2.04
CA MET A 31 0.62 -0.39 -2.46
C MET A 31 0.98 0.80 -1.57
N MET A 32 2.24 0.87 -1.18
CA MET A 32 2.84 2.06 -0.59
C MET A 32 4.12 2.43 -1.34
N HIS A 33 4.48 3.69 -1.30
CA HIS A 33 5.75 4.17 -1.80
C HIS A 33 6.38 5.17 -0.82
N ASP A 34 7.59 5.61 -1.10
CA ASP A 34 8.37 6.46 -0.22
C ASP A 34 7.76 7.85 0.06
N VAL A 35 6.77 8.29 -0.74
CA VAL A 35 5.98 9.51 -0.45
C VAL A 35 4.80 9.21 0.46
N SER A 36 3.99 8.19 0.15
CA SER A 36 2.78 7.86 0.92
C SER A 36 3.09 7.13 2.24
N GLY A 37 4.12 6.29 2.24
CA GLY A 37 4.52 5.49 3.40
C GLY A 37 4.71 6.30 4.68
N PRO A 38 5.49 7.39 4.71
CA PRO A 38 5.65 8.21 5.90
C PRO A 38 4.34 8.74 6.50
N GLY A 39 3.33 9.02 5.66
CA GLY A 39 1.99 9.37 6.11
C GLY A 39 1.29 8.24 6.85
N VAL A 40 1.36 7.04 6.29
CA VAL A 40 0.81 5.81 6.91
C VAL A 40 1.47 5.55 8.26
N LEU A 41 2.81 5.65 8.35
CA LEU A 41 3.54 5.46 9.60
C LEU A 41 3.07 6.42 10.70
N LYS A 42 2.82 7.69 10.37
CA LYS A 42 2.27 8.68 11.33
C LYS A 42 0.88 8.28 11.83
N VAL A 43 0.04 7.71 10.97
CA VAL A 43 -1.29 7.19 11.39
C VAL A 43 -1.13 6.03 12.34
N PHE A 44 -0.26 5.07 12.05
CA PHE A 44 0.02 3.94 12.92
C PHE A 44 0.54 4.39 14.30
N ASP A 45 1.46 5.34 14.34
CA ASP A 45 1.95 5.93 15.59
C ASP A 45 0.84 6.62 16.39
N LYS A 46 -0.07 7.32 15.71
CA LYS A 46 -1.22 7.95 16.34
C LYS A 46 -2.17 6.92 16.95
N LEU A 47 -2.48 5.86 16.22
CA LEU A 47 -3.34 4.76 16.69
C LEU A 47 -2.73 4.07 17.92
N LYS A 48 -1.43 3.76 17.88
CA LYS A 48 -0.70 3.20 19.04
C LYS A 48 -0.80 4.09 20.28
N LYS A 49 -0.64 5.40 20.13
CA LYS A 49 -0.78 6.37 21.23
C LYS A 49 -2.20 6.42 21.80
N GLN A 50 -3.20 6.07 21.02
CA GLN A 50 -4.59 5.96 21.43
C GLN A 50 -4.94 4.58 22.04
N GLY A 51 -3.96 3.68 22.18
CA GLY A 51 -4.16 2.33 22.72
C GLY A 51 -4.80 1.35 21.73
N ILE A 52 -4.88 1.73 20.45
CA ILE A 52 -5.41 0.87 19.39
C ILE A 52 -4.30 -0.08 18.95
N ALA A 53 -4.58 -1.39 19.01
CA ALA A 53 -3.65 -2.42 18.56
C ALA A 53 -3.45 -2.34 17.05
N VAL A 54 -2.22 -2.08 16.62
CA VAL A 54 -1.82 -2.05 15.21
C VAL A 54 -0.52 -2.88 15.02
N ASP A 55 -0.43 -3.98 15.75
CA ASP A 55 0.79 -4.80 15.77
C ASP A 55 0.88 -5.75 14.59
N LYS A 56 -0.22 -5.94 13.87
CA LYS A 56 -0.32 -6.83 12.71
C LYS A 56 -1.06 -6.14 11.57
N LEU A 57 -0.64 -6.45 10.35
CA LEU A 57 -1.42 -6.18 9.16
C LEU A 57 -2.45 -7.30 8.95
N PHE A 58 -3.52 -7.00 8.21
CA PHE A 58 -4.51 -8.00 7.85
C PHE A 58 -3.90 -9.18 7.08
N ASP A 59 -2.99 -8.88 6.15
CA ASP A 59 -2.22 -9.86 5.38
C ASP A 59 -0.98 -9.16 4.77
N PRO A 60 0.22 -9.34 5.33
CA PRO A 60 1.43 -8.70 4.81
C PRO A 60 1.82 -9.16 3.40
N THR A 61 1.34 -10.33 2.93
CA THR A 61 1.62 -10.81 1.57
C THR A 61 0.87 -10.03 0.50
N LYS A 62 -0.19 -9.33 0.89
CA LYS A 62 -0.98 -8.45 0.03
C LYS A 62 -0.48 -7.00 0.01
N VAL A 63 0.52 -6.70 0.83
CA VAL A 63 1.11 -5.36 0.92
C VAL A 63 2.48 -5.37 0.25
N TRP A 64 2.76 -4.32 -0.52
CA TRP A 64 4.05 -4.12 -1.13
C TRP A 64 4.46 -2.65 -1.14
N VAL A 65 5.76 -2.42 -1.19
CA VAL A 65 6.35 -1.10 -1.05
C VAL A 65 7.36 -0.86 -2.17
N ALA A 66 7.32 0.31 -2.80
CA ALA A 66 8.31 0.76 -3.77
C ALA A 66 9.00 2.03 -3.29
N GLU A 67 10.31 2.09 -3.49
CA GLU A 67 11.11 3.30 -3.31
C GLU A 67 11.42 3.87 -4.69
N ASP A 68 10.64 4.87 -5.14
CA ASP A 68 10.74 5.36 -6.53
C ASP A 68 10.60 6.88 -6.72
N HIS A 69 10.25 7.63 -5.67
CA HIS A 69 10.07 9.08 -5.76
C HIS A 69 11.27 9.87 -5.19
N PHE A 70 11.74 9.49 -4.00
CA PHE A 70 12.81 10.17 -3.28
C PHE A 70 14.12 9.38 -3.25
N VAL A 71 14.41 8.67 -4.32
CA VAL A 71 15.62 7.86 -4.48
C VAL A 71 16.36 8.21 -5.79
N PRO A 72 17.67 8.45 -5.71
CA PRO A 72 18.47 8.57 -4.49
C PRO A 72 18.02 9.75 -3.64
N SER A 73 18.10 9.62 -2.30
CA SER A 73 17.63 10.67 -1.39
C SER A 73 18.44 11.96 -1.57
N ALA A 74 17.75 13.06 -1.85
CA ALA A 74 18.38 14.35 -2.08
C ALA A 74 18.75 15.10 -0.78
N ASP A 75 18.13 14.71 0.35
CA ASP A 75 18.32 15.35 1.65
C ASP A 75 18.19 14.36 2.81
N LYS A 76 18.51 14.84 4.01
CA LYS A 76 18.46 14.04 5.25
C LYS A 76 17.03 13.54 5.56
N LEU A 77 16.00 14.36 5.32
CA LEU A 77 14.61 14.00 5.63
C LEU A 77 14.13 12.85 4.75
N SER A 78 14.43 12.91 3.46
CA SER A 78 14.13 11.83 2.51
C SER A 78 14.83 10.52 2.92
N ALA A 79 16.12 10.61 3.29
CA ALA A 79 16.87 9.43 3.75
C ALA A 79 16.28 8.84 5.05
N GLU A 80 15.91 9.66 6.02
CA GLU A 80 15.27 9.20 7.25
C GLU A 80 13.91 8.54 6.99
N ASN A 81 13.13 9.04 6.03
CA ASN A 81 11.85 8.46 5.65
C ASN A 81 12.03 7.07 5.01
N ILE A 82 13.03 6.89 4.16
CA ILE A 82 13.39 5.58 3.58
C ILE A 82 13.77 4.58 4.70
N VAL A 83 14.57 5.01 5.67
CA VAL A 83 14.94 4.16 6.82
C VAL A 83 13.70 3.76 7.64
N LYS A 84 12.81 4.70 7.94
CA LYS A 84 11.56 4.42 8.67
C LYS A 84 10.68 3.43 7.90
N LEU A 85 10.54 3.62 6.59
CA LEU A 85 9.77 2.73 5.73
C LEU A 85 10.37 1.32 5.70
N SER A 86 11.70 1.21 5.60
CA SER A 86 12.42 -0.06 5.65
C SER A 86 12.24 -0.78 6.98
N ASN A 87 12.24 -0.06 8.09
CA ASN A 87 11.97 -0.64 9.41
C ASN A 87 10.51 -1.11 9.54
N PHE A 88 9.58 -0.33 9.02
CA PHE A 88 8.17 -0.70 8.99
C PHE A 88 7.96 -2.01 8.23
N THR A 89 8.50 -2.16 7.01
CA THR A 89 8.35 -3.39 6.24
C THR A 89 8.90 -4.60 6.97
N LYS A 90 10.05 -4.47 7.63
CA LYS A 90 10.64 -5.54 8.45
C LYS A 90 9.74 -5.90 9.65
N ASN A 91 9.27 -4.90 10.38
CA ASN A 91 8.49 -5.10 11.60
C ASN A 91 7.12 -5.75 11.32
N TYR A 92 6.54 -5.48 10.15
CA TYR A 92 5.25 -6.02 9.75
C TYR A 92 5.33 -7.23 8.81
N GLY A 93 6.52 -7.73 8.52
CA GLY A 93 6.71 -8.93 7.68
C GLY A 93 6.35 -8.72 6.21
N ILE A 94 6.49 -7.49 5.70
CA ILE A 94 6.25 -7.18 4.29
C ILE A 94 7.50 -7.59 3.50
N GLU A 95 7.42 -8.67 2.75
CA GLU A 95 8.54 -9.21 1.97
C GLU A 95 8.74 -8.45 0.65
N LYS A 96 7.65 -7.99 0.03
CA LYS A 96 7.68 -7.29 -1.25
C LYS A 96 8.06 -5.82 -1.05
N HIS A 97 9.35 -5.57 -0.86
CA HIS A 97 9.91 -4.22 -0.73
C HIS A 97 10.94 -3.98 -1.84
N PHE A 98 10.53 -3.21 -2.84
CA PHE A 98 11.33 -2.85 -4.02
C PHE A 98 12.21 -1.65 -3.68
N LYS A 99 13.42 -1.94 -3.25
CA LYS A 99 14.39 -0.94 -2.78
C LYS A 99 15.27 -0.44 -3.91
N TYR A 100 15.53 0.86 -3.89
CA TYR A 100 16.52 1.46 -4.77
C TYR A 100 17.88 0.79 -4.63
N GLY A 101 18.50 0.47 -5.78
CA GLY A 101 19.84 -0.15 -5.82
C GLY A 101 19.90 -1.64 -5.48
N MET A 102 18.77 -2.33 -5.22
CA MET A 102 18.73 -3.75 -4.85
C MET A 102 18.33 -4.68 -6.00
N GLY A 103 18.42 -4.24 -7.25
CA GLY A 103 18.20 -5.07 -8.44
C GLY A 103 16.73 -5.30 -8.84
N GLN A 104 15.81 -5.26 -7.90
CA GLN A 104 14.36 -5.31 -8.15
C GLN A 104 13.78 -3.94 -7.79
N TYR A 105 14.00 -2.98 -8.67
CA TYR A 105 13.60 -1.60 -8.48
C TYR A 105 12.87 -1.13 -9.73
N GLY A 106 11.88 -0.27 -9.54
CA GLY A 106 11.12 0.32 -10.64
C GLY A 106 10.06 1.28 -10.15
N ILE A 107 9.41 1.94 -11.10
CA ILE A 107 8.29 2.86 -10.83
C ILE A 107 7.12 2.07 -10.24
N CYS A 108 6.58 2.52 -9.11
CA CYS A 108 5.58 1.79 -8.33
C CYS A 108 4.38 1.33 -9.17
N HIS A 109 3.81 2.20 -9.98
CA HIS A 109 2.66 1.83 -10.83
C HIS A 109 3.02 0.85 -11.95
N THR A 110 4.23 0.92 -12.49
CA THR A 110 4.72 -0.02 -13.50
C THR A 110 5.00 -1.38 -12.87
N LEU A 111 5.64 -1.42 -11.71
CA LEU A 111 5.91 -2.65 -10.95
C LEU A 111 4.64 -3.44 -10.66
N SER A 112 3.54 -2.75 -10.32
CA SER A 112 2.26 -3.43 -10.00
C SER A 112 1.76 -4.31 -11.14
N HIS A 113 1.96 -3.90 -12.37
CA HIS A 113 1.53 -4.63 -13.57
C HIS A 113 2.60 -5.62 -14.05
N GLU A 114 3.86 -5.20 -14.13
CA GLU A 114 4.97 -6.05 -14.61
C GLU A 114 5.21 -7.27 -13.73
N GLN A 115 5.00 -7.14 -12.42
CA GLN A 115 5.14 -8.24 -11.46
C GLN A 115 3.81 -8.96 -11.18
N ALA A 116 2.76 -8.68 -11.94
CA ALA A 116 1.42 -9.23 -11.76
C ALA A 116 0.92 -9.17 -10.29
N MET A 117 1.28 -8.08 -9.59
CA MET A 117 0.85 -7.90 -8.19
C MET A 117 -0.60 -7.46 -8.09
N VAL A 118 -1.11 -6.85 -9.15
CA VAL A 118 -2.50 -6.42 -9.28
C VAL A 118 -3.09 -7.05 -10.53
N MET A 119 -4.27 -7.63 -10.40
CA MET A 119 -4.98 -8.31 -11.48
C MET A 119 -6.26 -7.56 -11.86
N PRO A 120 -6.76 -7.73 -13.09
CA PRO A 120 -8.06 -7.15 -13.47
C PRO A 120 -9.17 -7.57 -12.50
N GLY A 121 -9.81 -6.59 -11.91
CA GLY A 121 -10.88 -6.77 -10.92
C GLY A 121 -10.45 -6.62 -9.47
N ASP A 122 -9.16 -6.53 -9.17
CA ASP A 122 -8.68 -6.22 -7.82
C ASP A 122 -9.05 -4.78 -7.40
N VAL A 123 -9.26 -4.59 -6.11
CA VAL A 123 -9.34 -3.29 -5.43
C VAL A 123 -8.01 -3.04 -4.73
N TYR A 124 -7.30 -1.96 -5.10
CA TYR A 124 -6.02 -1.61 -4.49
C TYR A 124 -5.79 -0.09 -4.46
#